data_583345a1a02125986cac8c0efe5d3b12
#
_entry.id   583345a1a02125986cac8c0efe5d3b12
#
_cell.length_a   1.000
_cell.length_b   1.000
_cell.length_c   1.000
_cell.angle_alpha   90.00
_cell.angle_beta   90.00
_cell.angle_gamma   90.00
#
_symmetry.space_group_name_H-M   'P 1'
#
loop_
_entity.id
_entity.type
_entity.pdbx_description
1 polymer ?
#
loop_
_entity_poly.entity_id
_entity_poly.type
_entity_poly.pdbx_seq_one_letter_code
_entity_poly.pdbx_strand_id
1 'polypeptide(L)'
;QGFITIGPGIATVAVAMGAVGGLIIGLITEYYTSHSYAPVREVANACKTGAATNMIYGIALGYKSAIIPVLVLAIVVYGSFTMSDMYGVALAAIGFLSNLATGLTIDVYGPVCDNAGMSTTPLALLLLSYCISI
;
A
#
# COMPACT_ATOMS: atom_id res chain seq x y z
N GLN A 1 34.20 -20.21 -10.22
CA GLN A 1 32.88 -19.75 -9.86
C GLN A 1 32.01 -21.00 -9.69
N GLY A 2 31.87 -21.48 -8.45
CA GLY A 2 31.08 -22.66 -8.15
C GLY A 2 29.61 -22.38 -8.41
N PHE A 3 28.98 -23.21 -9.22
CA PHE A 3 27.54 -23.25 -9.42
C PHE A 3 26.97 -23.68 -8.06
N ILE A 4 26.43 -22.71 -7.30
CA ILE A 4 25.74 -22.99 -6.03
C ILE A 4 24.45 -23.72 -6.41
N THR A 5 24.43 -25.02 -6.20
CA THR A 5 23.22 -25.84 -6.36
C THR A 5 22.28 -25.48 -5.20
N ILE A 6 21.44 -24.49 -5.43
CA ILE A 6 20.44 -24.08 -4.43
C ILE A 6 19.39 -25.18 -4.38
N GLY A 7 19.24 -25.81 -3.22
CA GLY A 7 18.21 -26.82 -3.02
C GLY A 7 16.81 -26.19 -3.19
N PRO A 8 15.82 -26.95 -3.72
CA PRO A 8 14.47 -26.42 -3.95
C PRO A 8 13.82 -25.86 -2.69
N GLY A 9 14.19 -26.35 -1.52
CA GLY A 9 13.71 -25.83 -0.25
C GLY A 9 14.14 -24.39 0.05
N ILE A 10 15.40 -24.04 -0.23
CA ILE A 10 15.91 -22.68 0.01
C ILE A 10 15.25 -21.69 -0.95
N ALA A 11 15.06 -22.07 -2.21
CA ALA A 11 14.35 -21.24 -3.17
C ALA A 11 12.91 -20.97 -2.75
N THR A 12 12.20 -21.99 -2.26
CA THR A 12 10.82 -21.86 -1.78
C THR A 12 10.72 -20.93 -0.56
N VAL A 13 11.67 -21.06 0.37
CA VAL A 13 11.72 -20.18 1.55
C VAL A 13 11.98 -18.72 1.16
N ALA A 14 12.87 -18.46 0.23
CA ALA A 14 13.15 -17.09 -0.23
C ALA A 14 11.92 -16.44 -0.89
N VAL A 15 11.21 -17.17 -1.76
CA VAL A 15 9.95 -16.70 -2.36
C VAL A 15 8.87 -16.48 -1.29
N ALA A 16 8.72 -17.42 -0.35
CA ALA A 16 7.74 -17.28 0.74
C ALA A 16 8.04 -16.08 1.64
N MET A 17 9.31 -15.82 1.97
CA MET A 17 9.72 -14.63 2.72
C MET A 17 9.33 -13.34 1.97
N GLY A 18 9.54 -13.29 0.66
CA GLY A 18 9.13 -12.17 -0.17
C GLY A 18 7.62 -11.97 -0.16
N ALA A 19 6.85 -13.04 -0.37
CA ALA A 19 5.38 -12.98 -0.37
C ALA A 19 4.81 -12.54 0.98
N VAL A 20 5.30 -13.10 2.08
CA VAL A 20 4.88 -12.70 3.44
C VAL A 20 5.30 -11.27 3.75
N GLY A 21 6.54 -10.87 3.39
CA GLY A 21 7.00 -9.49 3.54
C GLY A 21 6.14 -8.50 2.78
N GLY A 22 5.77 -8.81 1.53
CA GLY A 22 4.86 -8.00 0.73
C GLY A 22 3.47 -7.89 1.35
N LEU A 23 2.93 -8.97 1.89
CA LEU A 23 1.65 -8.97 2.60
C LEU A 23 1.69 -8.07 3.84
N ILE A 24 2.74 -8.19 4.66
CA ILE A 24 2.90 -7.35 5.86
C ILE A 24 2.97 -5.86 5.48
N ILE A 25 3.75 -5.52 4.44
CA ILE A 25 3.84 -4.16 3.94
C ILE A 25 2.47 -3.66 3.48
N GLY A 26 1.71 -4.48 2.74
CA GLY A 26 0.36 -4.15 2.29
C GLY A 26 -0.59 -3.84 3.45
N LEU A 27 -0.63 -4.68 4.48
CA LEU A 27 -1.47 -4.48 5.67
C LEU A 27 -1.09 -3.21 6.45
N ILE A 28 0.21 -2.92 6.58
CA ILE A 28 0.68 -1.72 7.25
C ILE A 28 0.32 -0.47 6.44
N THR A 29 0.51 -0.52 5.14
CA THR A 29 0.13 0.58 4.24
C THR A 29 -1.37 0.84 4.31
N GLU A 30 -2.18 -0.22 4.29
CA GLU A 30 -3.64 -0.10 4.47
C GLU A 30 -4.00 0.60 5.78
N TYR A 31 -3.37 0.23 6.89
CA TYR A 31 -3.61 0.89 8.18
C TYR A 31 -3.38 2.41 8.13
N TYR A 32 -2.34 2.85 7.42
CA TYR A 32 -2.01 4.28 7.33
C TYR A 32 -2.76 5.04 6.24
N THR A 33 -3.36 4.36 5.26
CA THR A 33 -4.02 4.98 4.11
C THR A 33 -5.53 4.82 4.09
N SER A 34 -6.08 3.86 4.82
CA SER A 34 -7.51 3.63 4.85
C SER A 34 -8.25 4.59 5.79
N HIS A 35 -9.37 5.11 5.32
CA HIS A 35 -10.30 5.95 6.09
C HIS A 35 -10.87 5.24 7.34
N SER A 36 -10.85 3.93 7.38
CA SER A 36 -11.35 3.15 8.52
C SER A 36 -10.54 3.35 9.79
N TYR A 37 -9.28 3.80 9.67
CA TYR A 37 -8.35 3.92 10.78
C TYR A 37 -8.11 5.36 11.23
N ALA A 38 -7.68 5.52 12.47
CA ALA A 38 -7.45 6.81 13.10
C ALA A 38 -6.48 7.75 12.34
N PRO A 39 -5.35 7.29 11.78
CA PRO A 39 -4.38 8.19 11.16
C PRO A 39 -4.96 9.05 10.05
N VAL A 40 -5.77 8.48 9.17
CA VAL A 40 -6.40 9.22 8.07
C VAL A 40 -7.49 10.17 8.58
N ARG A 41 -8.22 9.76 9.62
CA ARG A 41 -9.24 10.61 10.24
C ARG A 41 -8.64 11.85 10.92
N GLU A 42 -7.44 11.74 11.49
CA GLU A 42 -6.72 12.88 12.05
C GLU A 42 -6.36 13.89 10.96
N VAL A 43 -5.87 13.43 9.81
CA VAL A 43 -5.60 14.29 8.65
C VAL A 43 -6.88 14.96 8.16
N ALA A 44 -7.99 14.21 8.04
CA ALA A 44 -9.28 14.77 7.65
C ALA A 44 -9.78 15.82 8.64
N ASN A 45 -9.57 15.63 9.94
CA ASN A 45 -9.91 16.65 10.96
C ASN A 45 -9.01 17.89 10.88
N ALA A 46 -7.76 17.74 10.51
CA ALA A 46 -6.82 18.85 10.31
C ALA A 46 -7.26 19.78 9.16
N CYS A 47 -8.08 19.31 8.21
CA CYS A 47 -8.68 20.16 7.17
C CYS A 47 -9.49 21.33 7.75
N LYS A 48 -10.07 21.15 8.93
CA LYS A 48 -10.87 22.20 9.60
C LYS A 48 -10.04 23.37 10.09
N THR A 49 -8.74 23.16 10.30
CA THR A 49 -7.81 24.19 10.81
C THR A 49 -7.13 24.99 9.72
N GLY A 50 -7.20 24.53 8.47
CA GLY A 50 -6.65 25.22 7.30
C GLY A 50 -5.85 24.32 6.37
N ALA A 51 -5.66 24.78 5.13
CA ALA A 51 -4.98 24.01 4.08
C ALA A 51 -3.50 23.70 4.39
N ALA A 52 -2.78 24.65 4.97
CA ALA A 52 -1.36 24.48 5.32
C ALA A 52 -1.19 23.38 6.39
N THR A 53 -2.00 23.40 7.43
CA THR A 53 -2.00 22.40 8.50
C THR A 53 -2.30 21.01 7.95
N ASN A 54 -3.29 20.90 7.07
CA ASN A 54 -3.65 19.62 6.44
C ASN A 54 -2.50 19.05 5.61
N MET A 55 -1.80 19.87 4.84
CA MET A 55 -0.64 19.46 4.05
C MET A 55 0.49 18.93 4.94
N ILE A 56 0.79 19.62 6.05
CA ILE A 56 1.82 19.19 7.01
C ILE A 56 1.47 17.84 7.63
N TYR A 57 0.22 17.67 8.09
CA TYR A 57 -0.24 16.39 8.63
C TYR A 57 -0.20 15.26 7.61
N GLY A 58 -0.58 15.52 6.35
CA GLY A 58 -0.52 14.55 5.27
C GLY A 58 0.90 14.08 4.98
N ILE A 59 1.85 15.01 4.87
CA ILE A 59 3.28 14.70 4.66
C ILE A 59 3.84 13.92 5.85
N ALA A 60 3.54 14.34 7.08
CA ALA A 60 4.00 13.66 8.29
C ALA A 60 3.47 12.21 8.36
N LEU A 61 2.21 11.99 8.01
CA LEU A 61 1.61 10.66 7.95
C LEU A 61 2.27 9.80 6.86
N GLY A 62 2.57 10.37 5.70
CA GLY A 62 3.28 9.70 4.62
C GLY A 62 4.66 9.21 5.04
N TYR A 63 5.46 10.06 5.69
CA TYR A 63 6.77 9.64 6.24
C TYR A 63 6.63 8.56 7.31
N LYS A 64 5.67 8.70 8.22
CA LYS A 64 5.42 7.72 9.27
C LYS A 64 5.02 6.36 8.70
N SER A 65 4.23 6.33 7.63
CA SER A 65 3.80 5.09 6.98
C SER A 65 4.93 4.35 6.27
N ALA A 66 6.00 5.03 5.85
CA ALA A 66 7.13 4.44 5.15
C ALA A 66 8.13 3.72 6.07
N ILE A 67 8.18 4.07 7.36
CA ILE A 67 9.21 3.56 8.29
C ILE A 67 9.17 2.04 8.40
N ILE A 68 7.99 1.48 8.69
CA ILE A 68 7.85 0.04 8.93
C ILE A 68 8.03 -0.77 7.64
N PRO A 69 7.46 -0.39 6.48
CA PRO A 69 7.76 -1.03 5.21
C PRO A 69 9.24 -1.12 4.86
N VAL A 70 10.00 -0.04 5.10
CA VAL A 70 11.45 -0.03 4.85
C VAL A 70 12.18 -1.03 5.75
N LEU A 71 11.82 -1.12 7.03
CA LEU A 71 12.40 -2.11 7.94
C LEU A 71 12.07 -3.55 7.52
N VAL A 72 10.82 -3.82 7.14
CA VAL A 72 10.42 -5.15 6.64
C VAL A 72 11.19 -5.51 5.38
N LEU A 73 11.31 -4.57 4.44
CA LEU A 73 12.08 -4.78 3.21
C LEU A 73 13.54 -5.10 3.52
N ALA A 74 14.17 -4.35 4.43
CA ALA A 74 15.55 -4.56 4.83
C ALA A 74 15.76 -5.97 5.43
N ILE A 75 14.83 -6.44 6.27
CA ILE A 75 14.88 -7.78 6.87
C ILE A 75 14.75 -8.86 5.80
N VAL A 76 13.82 -8.72 4.86
CA VAL A 76 13.61 -9.69 3.78
C VAL A 76 14.82 -9.75 2.85
N VAL A 77 15.36 -8.60 2.45
CA VAL A 77 16.55 -8.54 1.58
C VAL A 77 17.76 -9.16 2.30
N TYR A 78 18.01 -8.79 3.55
CA TYR A 78 19.12 -9.34 4.32
C TYR A 78 19.00 -10.87 4.52
N GLY A 79 17.81 -11.34 4.91
CA GLY A 79 17.56 -12.76 5.11
C GLY A 79 17.70 -13.57 3.82
N SER A 80 17.19 -13.07 2.71
CA SER A 80 17.30 -13.73 1.39
C SER A 80 18.73 -13.74 0.88
N PHE A 81 19.48 -12.66 1.12
CA PHE A 81 20.90 -12.57 0.76
C PHE A 81 21.75 -13.57 1.53
N THR A 82 21.54 -13.71 2.83
CA THR A 82 22.30 -14.66 3.65
C THR A 82 22.02 -16.12 3.31
N MET A 83 20.87 -16.43 2.72
CA MET A 83 20.49 -17.79 2.31
C MET A 83 21.06 -18.21 0.94
N SER A 84 21.11 -17.30 -0.02
CA SER A 84 21.42 -17.62 -1.41
C SER A 84 22.03 -16.44 -2.19
N ASP A 85 22.74 -15.54 -1.53
CA ASP A 85 23.33 -14.36 -2.14
C ASP A 85 22.33 -13.56 -3.01
N MET A 86 22.77 -13.01 -4.12
CA MET A 86 21.94 -12.23 -5.05
C MET A 86 20.80 -13.02 -5.66
N TYR A 87 20.94 -14.34 -5.81
CA TYR A 87 19.88 -15.18 -6.34
C TYR A 87 18.70 -15.29 -5.36
N GLY A 88 18.98 -15.38 -4.07
CA GLY A 88 17.97 -15.37 -3.02
C GLY A 88 17.16 -14.07 -3.01
N VAL A 89 17.84 -12.93 -3.18
CA VAL A 89 17.18 -11.62 -3.30
C VAL A 89 16.26 -11.55 -4.52
N ALA A 90 16.70 -12.09 -5.67
CA ALA A 90 15.87 -12.15 -6.87
C ALA A 90 14.61 -13.00 -6.66
N LEU A 91 14.73 -14.14 -5.97
CA LEU A 91 13.59 -14.99 -5.63
C LEU A 91 12.63 -14.31 -4.67
N ALA A 92 13.15 -13.61 -3.66
CA ALA A 92 12.31 -12.81 -2.74
C ALA A 92 11.58 -11.68 -3.48
N ALA A 93 12.21 -11.04 -4.45
CA ALA A 93 11.56 -10.04 -5.31
C ALA A 93 10.37 -10.64 -6.09
N ILE A 94 10.51 -11.86 -6.62
CA ILE A 94 9.38 -12.57 -7.25
C ILE A 94 8.26 -12.81 -6.24
N GLY A 95 8.60 -13.17 -5.00
CA GLY A 95 7.64 -13.29 -3.90
C GLY A 95 6.87 -11.98 -3.64
N PHE A 96 7.56 -10.84 -3.59
CA PHE A 96 6.91 -9.52 -3.49
C PHE A 96 5.96 -9.25 -4.66
N LEU A 97 6.36 -9.58 -5.88
CA LEU A 97 5.54 -9.39 -7.08
C LEU A 97 4.24 -10.22 -7.06
N SER A 98 4.16 -11.29 -6.27
CA SER A 98 2.92 -12.07 -6.13
C SER A 98 1.76 -11.24 -5.58
N ASN A 99 2.03 -10.22 -4.77
CA ASN A 99 1.02 -9.31 -4.22
C ASN A 99 0.70 -8.12 -5.15
N LEU A 100 1.48 -7.92 -6.21
CA LEU A 100 1.35 -6.76 -7.10
C LEU A 100 0.00 -6.74 -7.82
N ALA A 101 -0.51 -7.90 -8.23
CA ALA A 101 -1.81 -7.99 -8.92
C ALA A 101 -2.95 -7.44 -8.06
N THR A 102 -2.96 -7.76 -6.77
CA THR A 102 -3.95 -7.24 -5.81
C THR A 102 -3.79 -5.73 -5.63
N GLY A 103 -2.56 -5.24 -5.44
CA GLY A 103 -2.27 -3.81 -5.31
C GLY A 103 -2.70 -3.02 -6.54
N LEU A 104 -2.35 -3.47 -7.75
CA LEU A 104 -2.77 -2.82 -9.00
C LEU A 104 -4.29 -2.82 -9.19
N THR A 105 -4.97 -3.88 -8.76
CA THR A 105 -6.44 -3.95 -8.83
C THR A 105 -7.07 -2.88 -7.95
N ILE A 106 -6.57 -2.69 -6.73
CA ILE A 106 -7.04 -1.66 -5.81
C ILE A 106 -6.74 -0.26 -6.36
N ASP A 107 -5.54 -0.04 -6.90
CA ASP A 107 -5.12 1.24 -7.48
C ASP A 107 -5.98 1.66 -8.68
N VAL A 108 -6.39 0.71 -9.53
CA VAL A 108 -7.28 0.96 -10.67
C VAL A 108 -8.73 1.14 -10.20
N TYR A 109 -9.17 0.38 -9.22
CA TYR A 109 -10.53 0.47 -8.69
C TYR A 109 -10.81 1.81 -8.00
N GLY A 110 -9.81 2.38 -7.29
CA GLY A 110 -9.94 3.66 -6.59
C GLY A 110 -10.45 4.79 -7.51
N PRO A 111 -9.73 5.14 -8.59
CA PRO A 111 -10.16 6.17 -9.55
C PRO A 111 -11.53 5.89 -10.20
N VAL A 112 -11.88 4.62 -10.43
CA VAL A 112 -13.20 4.24 -10.96
C VAL A 112 -14.30 4.56 -9.96
N CYS A 113 -14.10 4.22 -8.70
CA CYS A 113 -15.05 4.55 -7.61
C CYS A 113 -15.19 6.05 -7.40
N ASP A 114 -14.06 6.77 -7.40
CA ASP A 114 -14.05 8.24 -7.22
C ASP A 114 -14.80 8.91 -8.38
N ASN A 115 -14.55 8.47 -9.61
CA ASN A 115 -15.25 9.01 -10.78
C ASN A 115 -16.76 8.70 -10.75
N ALA A 116 -17.16 7.50 -10.33
CA ALA A 116 -18.55 7.14 -10.16
C ALA A 116 -19.22 7.99 -9.06
N GLY A 117 -18.54 8.18 -7.92
CA GLY A 117 -19.00 9.03 -6.81
C GLY A 117 -19.15 10.50 -7.24
N MET A 118 -18.20 11.03 -8.00
CA MET A 118 -18.23 12.40 -8.50
C MET A 118 -19.35 12.61 -9.53
N SER A 119 -19.67 11.60 -10.33
CA SER A 119 -20.76 11.65 -11.31
C SER A 119 -22.14 11.59 -10.69
N THR A 120 -22.30 10.89 -9.57
CA THR A 120 -23.57 10.73 -8.87
C THR A 120 -23.90 11.93 -7.97
N THR A 121 -22.90 12.56 -7.36
CA THR A 121 -23.08 13.69 -6.46
C THR A 121 -23.72 14.93 -7.13
N PRO A 122 -23.26 15.39 -8.31
CA PRO A 122 -23.90 16.50 -9.01
C PRO A 122 -25.33 16.17 -9.46
N LEU A 123 -25.57 14.94 -9.91
CA LEU A 123 -26.89 14.50 -10.33
C LEU A 123 -27.86 14.43 -9.15
N ALA A 124 -27.41 13.93 -7.99
CA ALA A 124 -28.21 13.90 -6.77
C ALA A 124 -28.54 15.30 -6.28
N LEU A 125 -27.57 16.24 -6.33
CA LEU A 125 -27.80 17.64 -5.96
C LEU A 125 -28.75 18.35 -6.94
N LEU A 126 -28.64 18.06 -8.24
CA LEU A 126 -29.56 18.57 -9.25
C LEU A 126 -30.99 18.06 -9.03
N LEU A 127 -31.16 16.77 -8.75
CA LEU A 127 -32.47 16.18 -8.45
C LEU A 127 -33.06 16.72 -7.15
N LEU A 128 -32.24 16.96 -6.13
CA LEU A 128 -32.68 17.57 -4.86
C LEU A 128 -33.11 19.03 -5.07
N SER A 129 -32.33 19.79 -5.82
CA SER A 129 -32.66 21.19 -6.15
C SER A 129 -33.95 21.30 -6.95
N TYR A 130 -34.19 20.38 -7.87
CA TYR A 130 -35.42 20.31 -8.64
C TYR A 130 -36.63 19.93 -7.79
N CYS A 131 -36.45 19.00 -6.84
CA CYS A 131 -37.50 18.57 -5.91
C CYS A 131 -37.91 19.64 -4.89
N ILE A 132 -36.98 20.55 -4.51
CA ILE A 132 -37.22 21.66 -3.58
C ILE A 132 -37.86 22.87 -4.33
N SER A 133 -37.72 22.94 -5.65
CA SER A 133 -38.25 24.03 -6.49
C SER A 133 -39.72 23.81 -6.95
N ILE A 134 -40.31 22.65 -6.63
CA ILE A 134 -41.72 22.32 -6.85
C ILE A 134 -42.48 22.39 -5.53
#